data_8136ec17ea27d92bfc1cc9196498462b
#
_entry.id   8136ec17ea27d92bfc1cc9196498462b
#
_cell.length_a   1.000
_cell.length_b   1.000
_cell.length_c   1.000
_cell.angle_alpha   90.00
_cell.angle_beta   90.00
_cell.angle_gamma   90.00
#
_symmetry.space_group_name_H-M   'P 1'
#
loop_
_entity.id
_entity.type
_entity.pdbx_description
1 polymer ?
#
loop_
_entity_poly.entity_id
_entity_poly.type
_entity_poly.pdbx_seq_one_letter_code
_entity_poly.pdbx_strand_id
1 'polypeptide(L)'
;MLKLRPNCECCDRDLPPDSLEAFMCTYECTFCRDCAETKLGGVCPNCGGELVRRPRRTARMLAKHPASTERVLKPEGCAKAA
;
A
#
# COMPACT_ATOMS: atom_id res chain seq x y z
N MET A 1 2.53 -14.32 -6.10
CA MET A 1 3.20 -13.09 -6.51
C MET A 1 2.65 -11.90 -5.74
N LEU A 2 3.47 -10.94 -5.45
CA LEU A 2 3.08 -9.75 -4.74
C LEU A 2 1.89 -9.04 -5.42
N LYS A 3 0.85 -8.77 -4.64
CA LYS A 3 -0.33 -8.07 -5.15
C LYS A 3 -0.07 -6.56 -5.12
N LEU A 4 -0.13 -5.92 -6.28
CA LEU A 4 0.04 -4.48 -6.38
C LEU A 4 -1.33 -3.82 -6.25
N ARG A 5 -1.69 -3.47 -5.03
CA ARG A 5 -3.00 -2.86 -4.75
C ARG A 5 -3.06 -1.45 -5.32
N PRO A 6 -4.22 -1.02 -5.84
CA PRO A 6 -4.32 0.22 -6.61
C PRO A 6 -4.44 1.49 -5.77
N ASN A 7 -4.58 1.38 -4.45
CA ASN A 7 -4.88 2.53 -3.61
C ASN A 7 -4.31 2.42 -2.20
N CYS A 8 -4.21 3.56 -1.55
CA CYS A 8 -3.90 3.63 -0.12
C CYS A 8 -5.13 3.20 0.69
N GLU A 9 -4.95 2.26 1.60
CA GLU A 9 -6.06 1.76 2.43
C GLU A 9 -6.52 2.77 3.48
N CYS A 10 -5.78 3.85 3.63
CA CYS A 10 -6.07 4.90 4.61
C CYS A 10 -6.83 6.07 4.01
N CYS A 11 -6.30 6.66 2.94
CA CYS A 11 -6.87 7.87 2.34
C CYS A 11 -7.44 7.66 0.94
N ASP A 12 -7.37 6.44 0.42
CA ASP A 12 -7.85 6.05 -0.91
C ASP A 12 -7.11 6.72 -2.07
N ARG A 13 -5.94 7.29 -1.81
CA ARG A 13 -5.09 7.85 -2.87
C ARG A 13 -4.72 6.76 -3.86
N ASP A 14 -4.79 7.06 -5.15
CA ASP A 14 -4.37 6.13 -6.19
C ASP A 14 -2.87 5.87 -6.11
N LEU A 15 -2.51 4.59 -6.19
CA LEU A 15 -1.12 4.13 -6.14
C LEU A 15 -0.87 3.21 -7.33
N PRO A 16 -0.54 3.78 -8.50
CA PRO A 16 -0.24 2.97 -9.68
C PRO A 16 0.90 1.99 -9.41
N PRO A 17 1.01 0.92 -10.20
CA PRO A 17 2.01 -0.13 -9.94
C PRO A 17 3.46 0.37 -10.02
N ASP A 18 3.71 1.49 -10.68
CA ASP A 18 5.03 2.10 -10.78
C ASP A 18 5.24 3.24 -9.79
N SER A 19 4.30 3.49 -8.89
CA SER A 19 4.39 4.58 -7.93
C SER A 19 5.54 4.38 -6.95
N LEU A 20 6.27 5.46 -6.69
CA LEU A 20 7.30 5.50 -5.65
C LEU A 20 6.70 5.85 -4.28
N GLU A 21 5.41 6.14 -4.25
CA GLU A 21 4.70 6.57 -3.02
C GLU A 21 3.93 5.44 -2.35
N ALA A 22 4.05 4.21 -2.83
CA ALA A 22 3.37 3.06 -2.24
C ALA A 22 4.27 2.39 -1.19
N PHE A 23 3.73 2.20 -0.02
CA PHE A 23 4.38 1.48 1.08
C PHE A 23 3.53 0.28 1.47
N MET A 24 4.15 -0.77 1.98
CA MET A 24 3.46 -2.00 2.30
C MET A 24 4.12 -2.74 3.46
N CYS A 25 3.34 -3.60 4.10
CA CYS A 25 3.84 -4.55 5.10
C CYS A 25 3.97 -5.95 4.48
N THR A 26 4.32 -6.95 5.29
CA THR A 26 4.48 -8.32 4.79
C THR A 26 3.16 -8.99 4.40
N TYR A 27 2.03 -8.47 4.89
CA TYR A 27 0.70 -8.92 4.46
C TYR A 27 0.20 -8.17 3.24
N GLU A 28 1.06 -7.33 2.64
CA GLU A 28 0.74 -6.54 1.46
C GLU A 28 -0.32 -5.45 1.69
N CYS A 29 -0.58 -5.10 2.94
CA CYS A 29 -1.38 -3.92 3.26
C CYS A 29 -0.67 -2.71 2.69
N THR A 30 -1.38 -1.88 1.92
CA THR A 30 -0.76 -0.82 1.12
C THR A 30 -1.22 0.55 1.57
N PHE A 31 -0.26 1.46 1.74
CA PHE A 31 -0.50 2.83 2.19
C PHE A 31 0.36 3.79 1.38
N CYS A 32 -0.10 5.02 1.21
CA CYS A 32 0.74 6.04 0.56
C CYS A 32 1.82 6.50 1.54
N ARG A 33 2.87 7.12 1.00
CA ARG A 33 3.99 7.59 1.79
C ARG A 33 3.53 8.54 2.91
N ASP A 34 2.66 9.49 2.58
CA ASP A 34 2.18 10.46 3.57
C ASP A 34 1.50 9.78 4.74
N CYS A 35 0.60 8.83 4.49
CA CYS A 35 -0.04 8.09 5.56
C CYS A 35 0.95 7.24 6.34
N ALA A 36 1.85 6.54 5.63
CA ALA A 36 2.84 5.68 6.27
C ALA A 36 3.77 6.46 7.19
N GLU A 37 4.21 7.65 6.78
CA GLU A 37 5.15 8.44 7.56
C GLU A 37 4.49 9.28 8.65
N THR A 38 3.31 9.84 8.38
CA THR A 38 2.66 10.77 9.32
C THR A 38 1.67 10.10 10.24
N LYS A 39 0.68 9.41 9.68
CA LYS A 39 -0.39 8.82 10.48
C LYS A 39 -0.01 7.51 11.12
N LEU A 40 0.81 6.73 10.45
CA LEU A 40 1.14 5.36 10.88
C LEU A 40 2.52 5.22 11.50
N GLY A 41 3.38 6.21 11.31
CA GLY A 41 4.72 6.18 11.89
C GLY A 41 5.56 4.99 11.46
N GLY A 42 5.34 4.50 10.24
CA GLY A 42 6.08 3.37 9.70
C GLY A 42 5.58 2.00 10.16
N VAL A 43 4.42 1.94 10.84
CA VAL A 43 3.88 0.69 11.38
C VAL A 43 2.52 0.41 10.75
N CYS A 44 2.33 -0.81 10.25
CA CYS A 44 1.06 -1.22 9.68
C CYS A 44 -0.02 -1.29 10.77
N PRO A 45 -1.17 -0.59 10.60
CA PRO A 45 -2.22 -0.61 11.60
C PRO A 45 -2.96 -1.95 11.67
N ASN A 46 -2.82 -2.79 10.64
CA ASN A 46 -3.53 -4.08 10.59
C ASN A 46 -2.74 -5.20 11.25
N CYS A 47 -1.44 -5.30 10.97
CA CYS A 47 -0.63 -6.42 11.45
C CYS A 47 0.50 -6.01 12.39
N GLY A 48 0.75 -4.72 12.56
CA GLY A 48 1.82 -4.22 13.42
C GLY A 48 3.22 -4.34 12.83
N GLY A 49 3.34 -4.81 11.59
CA GLY A 49 4.62 -4.94 10.92
C GLY A 49 5.14 -3.62 10.37
N GLU A 50 6.40 -3.61 9.95
CA GLU A 50 6.97 -2.39 9.39
C GLU A 50 6.46 -2.12 7.99
N LEU A 51 6.38 -0.84 7.64
CA LEU A 51 5.99 -0.38 6.32
C LEU A 51 7.24 0.06 5.58
N VAL A 52 7.46 -0.53 4.41
CA VAL A 52 8.60 -0.22 3.55
C VAL A 52 8.09 0.12 2.15
N ARG A 53 8.92 0.80 1.37
CA ARG A 53 8.52 1.15 0.00
C ARG A 53 8.25 -0.12 -0.80
N ARG A 54 7.12 -0.14 -1.50
CA ARG A 54 6.74 -1.27 -2.34
C ARG A 54 7.64 -1.34 -3.57
N PRO A 55 8.18 -2.52 -3.91
CA PRO A 55 8.96 -2.68 -5.14
C PRO A 55 8.05 -2.47 -6.35
N ARG A 56 8.62 -1.87 -7.39
CA ARG A 56 7.88 -1.63 -8.64
C ARG A 56 8.07 -2.82 -9.56
N ARG A 57 7.00 -3.22 -10.22
CA ARG A 57 7.05 -4.30 -11.20
C ARG A 57 7.42 -3.70 -12.55
N THR A 58 8.32 -4.36 -13.30
CA THR A 58 8.72 -3.88 -14.62
C THR A 58 7.54 -3.93 -15.59
N ALA A 59 7.61 -3.11 -16.65
CA ALA A 59 6.55 -3.08 -17.67
C ALA A 59 6.35 -4.47 -18.30
N ARG A 60 7.44 -5.19 -18.51
CA ARG A 60 7.38 -6.55 -19.08
C ARG A 60 6.58 -7.49 -18.18
N MET A 61 6.81 -7.42 -16.88
CA MET A 61 6.12 -8.27 -15.93
C MET A 61 4.67 -7.83 -15.72
N LEU A 62 4.40 -6.53 -15.82
CA LEU A 62 3.03 -6.02 -15.72
C LEU A 62 2.16 -6.50 -16.87
N ALA A 63 2.75 -6.72 -18.06
CA ALA A 63 2.00 -7.24 -19.20
C ALA A 63 1.49 -8.66 -18.93
N LYS A 64 2.27 -9.46 -18.19
CA LYS A 64 1.89 -10.84 -17.85
C LYS A 64 1.11 -10.92 -16.54
N HIS A 65 1.44 -10.06 -15.61
CA HIS A 65 0.89 -10.07 -14.25
C HIS A 65 0.48 -8.65 -13.88
N PRO A 66 -0.68 -8.19 -14.36
CA PRO A 66 -1.13 -6.81 -14.11
C PRO A 66 -1.38 -6.54 -12.62
N ALA A 67 -1.38 -5.26 -12.29
CA ALA A 67 -1.70 -4.83 -10.93
C ALA A 67 -3.13 -5.22 -10.56
N SER A 68 -3.39 -5.34 -9.26
CA SER A 68 -4.72 -5.58 -8.75
C SER A 68 -5.62 -4.36 -9.04
N THR A 69 -6.88 -4.62 -9.36
CA THR A 69 -7.89 -3.57 -9.52
C THR A 69 -8.83 -3.52 -8.33
N GLU A 70 -8.64 -4.42 -7.36
CA GLU A 70 -9.48 -4.46 -6.17
C GLU A 70 -9.05 -3.39 -5.18
N ARG A 71 -9.91 -2.39 -5.00
CA ARG A 71 -9.65 -1.32 -4.04
C ARG A 71 -10.07 -1.77 -2.65
N VAL A 72 -9.20 -1.50 -1.67
CA VAL A 72 -9.47 -1.78 -0.27
C VAL A 72 -9.32 -0.47 0.50
N LEU A 73 -10.34 -0.09 1.25
CA LEU A 73 -10.31 1.13 2.05
C LEU A 73 -10.83 0.80 3.45
N LYS A 74 -10.11 1.20 4.47
CA LYS A 74 -10.55 1.03 5.85
C LYS A 74 -11.67 2.02 6.13
N PRO A 75 -12.90 1.56 6.40
CA PRO A 75 -14.05 2.46 6.56
C PRO A 75 -13.93 3.41 7.76
N GLU A 76 -13.16 3.04 8.75
CA GLU A 76 -12.96 3.85 9.95
C GLU A 76 -11.68 4.68 9.88
N GLY A 77 -11.02 4.70 8.72
CA GLY A 77 -9.72 5.30 8.58
C GLY A 77 -8.62 4.40 9.10
N CYS A 78 -7.39 4.83 8.90
CA CYS A 78 -6.22 4.01 9.26
C CYS A 78 -5.48 4.56 10.46
N ALA A 79 -6.08 5.48 11.20
CA ALA A 79 -5.43 6.06 12.36
C ALA A 79 -5.01 4.94 13.31
N LYS A 80 -3.74 5.00 13.74
CA LYS A 80 -3.21 4.03 14.69
C LYS A 80 -4.04 4.07 15.97
N ALA A 81 -4.55 2.94 16.38
CA ALA A 81 -5.22 2.85 17.68
C ALA A 81 -4.17 3.18 18.75
N ALA A 82 -4.50 4.13 19.55
CA ALA A 82 -3.59 4.58 20.61
C ALA A 82 -3.37 3.45 21.62
#